data_8c646780b74d96371ddfcb697b2ad305
#
_entry.id   8c646780b74d96371ddfcb697b2ad305
#
_cell.length_a   1.000
_cell.length_b   1.000
_cell.length_c   1.000
_cell.angle_alpha   90.00
_cell.angle_beta   90.00
_cell.angle_gamma   90.00
#
_symmetry.space_group_name_H-M   'P 1'
#
loop_
_entity.id
_entity.type
_entity.pdbx_description
1 polymer ?
#
loop_
_entity_poly.entity_id
_entity_poly.type
_entity_poly.pdbx_seq_one_letter_code
_entity_poly.pdbx_strand_id
1 'polypeptide(L)'
;MKKLFPIIVFLSVALASMVMAGYAYFASQEAGRIKFEAAADDALARIDGRIGLHLSLLRATHAFMKARIGAPSYDEFRTFVNGLDFDSTYTGMRGIGIVRPLPPGTEAVAVDEIRQNYGFLRKIWPSSEAEWLAPLTAFEPTTDVATATLGYDMFSDASRKPAIEAAMKTPGAHATGIVELGKTTGGPVYPGFLVFLRIDPGAAETAAIETAPAGLLYAVFRANELFGAALGQTPLLPVNVEVYDGEPADGHLLFRSQAIPAKGFESSHLVTRHLEVADQTWTVLMRPTNGFAAPSSPLIPLSLGLFGLFLAIAIAMIAHWQGRAYEAIETLQSATEKSLSERDLMLQEMKHRIKNSLTRVLAMARHTATHSKNIDDFSKSFSARVQAMAASQDMLTRSLWQKADLEALLKTELEQVFGQDLKPGLLSGPAVALDEATTQALGLTIHELATNAMKYGKAGKGAAALEVKWLVSGDPRTLKLTWSERGTKVAKPNKVGFGTKLIDMSICRELGGEIERHYGNGGLKVTIKIPVDSHEAAHRKS
;
A
#
# COMPACT_ATOMS: atom_id res chain seq x y z
N MET A 1 27.69 -41.51 -49.32
CA MET A 1 27.79 -41.05 -47.91
C MET A 1 28.31 -39.61 -47.79
N LYS A 2 29.31 -39.15 -48.56
CA LYS A 2 29.83 -37.78 -48.42
C LYS A 2 28.83 -36.64 -48.75
N LYS A 3 27.84 -36.85 -49.63
CA LYS A 3 26.79 -35.85 -49.95
C LYS A 3 25.66 -35.79 -48.91
N LEU A 4 25.44 -36.86 -48.10
CA LEU A 4 24.44 -36.88 -47.04
C LEU A 4 24.99 -36.35 -45.72
N PHE A 5 26.30 -36.36 -45.53
CA PHE A 5 26.94 -35.87 -44.29
C PHE A 5 26.59 -34.44 -43.94
N PRO A 6 26.62 -33.46 -44.85
CA PRO A 6 26.21 -32.09 -44.53
C PRO A 6 24.72 -31.97 -44.14
N ILE A 7 23.86 -32.78 -44.76
CA ILE A 7 22.41 -32.80 -44.45
C ILE A 7 22.15 -33.42 -43.07
N ILE A 8 22.86 -34.53 -42.76
CA ILE A 8 22.75 -35.19 -41.44
C ILE A 8 23.28 -34.25 -40.36
N VAL A 9 24.42 -33.61 -40.59
CA VAL A 9 24.97 -32.60 -39.66
C VAL A 9 24.03 -31.41 -39.51
N PHE A 10 23.47 -30.90 -40.61
CA PHE A 10 22.45 -29.84 -40.57
C PHE A 10 21.24 -30.26 -39.71
N LEU A 11 20.63 -31.40 -40.00
CA LEU A 11 19.45 -31.88 -39.28
C LEU A 11 19.74 -32.15 -37.80
N SER A 12 20.90 -32.72 -37.48
CA SER A 12 21.27 -33.00 -36.08
C SER A 12 21.52 -31.71 -35.29
N VAL A 13 22.19 -30.70 -35.90
CA VAL A 13 22.43 -29.41 -35.25
C VAL A 13 21.14 -28.59 -35.15
N ALA A 14 20.29 -28.60 -36.20
CA ALA A 14 19.00 -27.89 -36.17
C ALA A 14 18.06 -28.52 -35.12
N LEU A 15 17.99 -29.83 -35.01
CA LEU A 15 17.20 -30.52 -33.99
C LEU A 15 17.73 -30.24 -32.59
N ALA A 16 19.04 -30.29 -32.36
CA ALA A 16 19.65 -29.97 -31.08
C ALA A 16 19.38 -28.52 -30.65
N SER A 17 19.46 -27.60 -31.61
CA SER A 17 19.18 -26.17 -31.36
C SER A 17 17.70 -25.92 -31.06
N MET A 18 16.78 -26.60 -31.73
CA MET A 18 15.35 -26.55 -31.47
C MET A 18 15.02 -27.12 -30.09
N VAL A 19 15.65 -28.24 -29.70
CA VAL A 19 15.50 -28.81 -28.36
C VAL A 19 16.05 -27.88 -27.29
N MET A 20 17.24 -27.26 -27.50
CA MET A 20 17.81 -26.28 -26.57
C MET A 20 16.98 -25.00 -26.48
N ALA A 21 16.47 -24.49 -27.60
CA ALA A 21 15.56 -23.34 -27.60
C ALA A 21 14.26 -23.66 -26.87
N GLY A 22 13.71 -24.84 -27.10
CA GLY A 22 12.56 -25.37 -26.35
C GLY A 22 12.86 -25.47 -24.84
N TYR A 23 13.99 -26.07 -24.48
CA TYR A 23 14.41 -26.19 -23.08
C TYR A 23 14.64 -24.81 -22.43
N ALA A 24 15.34 -23.89 -23.12
CA ALA A 24 15.55 -22.53 -22.64
C ALA A 24 14.23 -21.77 -22.48
N TYR A 25 13.29 -21.97 -23.41
CA TYR A 25 11.95 -21.41 -23.31
C TYR A 25 11.19 -21.96 -22.09
N PHE A 26 11.15 -23.28 -21.94
CA PHE A 26 10.50 -23.91 -20.79
C PHE A 26 11.18 -23.55 -19.47
N ALA A 27 12.51 -23.57 -19.41
CA ALA A 27 13.28 -23.19 -18.23
C ALA A 27 13.07 -21.72 -17.85
N SER A 28 12.97 -20.85 -18.84
CA SER A 28 12.69 -19.42 -18.64
C SER A 28 11.25 -19.17 -18.17
N GLN A 29 10.29 -19.88 -18.76
CA GLN A 29 8.88 -19.84 -18.30
C GLN A 29 8.75 -20.35 -16.87
N GLU A 30 9.41 -21.46 -16.57
CA GLU A 30 9.39 -22.05 -15.22
C GLU A 30 10.10 -21.15 -14.20
N ALA A 31 11.25 -20.57 -14.55
CA ALA A 31 11.92 -19.58 -13.71
C ALA A 31 11.06 -18.33 -13.49
N GLY A 32 10.33 -17.89 -14.52
CA GLY A 32 9.34 -16.83 -14.43
C GLY A 32 8.19 -17.18 -13.48
N ARG A 33 7.67 -18.40 -13.60
CA ARG A 33 6.62 -18.92 -12.73
C ARG A 33 7.09 -18.96 -11.26
N ILE A 34 8.24 -19.57 -11.02
CA ILE A 34 8.81 -19.67 -9.66
C ILE A 34 9.08 -18.29 -9.08
N LYS A 35 9.64 -17.39 -9.89
CA LYS A 35 9.91 -16.01 -9.45
C LYS A 35 8.63 -15.23 -9.15
N PHE A 36 7.58 -15.47 -9.93
CA PHE A 36 6.29 -14.85 -9.68
C PHE A 36 5.62 -15.43 -8.44
N GLU A 37 5.64 -16.77 -8.29
CA GLU A 37 5.13 -17.43 -7.09
C GLU A 37 5.84 -16.94 -5.82
N ALA A 38 7.16 -16.78 -5.86
CA ALA A 38 7.92 -16.22 -4.74
C ALA A 38 7.52 -14.77 -4.43
N ALA A 39 7.29 -13.95 -5.46
CA ALA A 39 6.82 -12.59 -5.29
C ALA A 39 5.38 -12.53 -4.75
N ALA A 40 4.53 -13.47 -5.19
CA ALA A 40 3.17 -13.61 -4.69
C ALA A 40 3.15 -14.07 -3.21
N ASP A 41 4.00 -15.04 -2.86
CA ASP A 41 4.13 -15.50 -1.48
C ASP A 41 4.71 -14.42 -0.55
N ASP A 42 5.65 -13.60 -1.04
CA ASP A 42 6.14 -12.42 -0.30
C ASP A 42 5.03 -11.36 -0.14
N ALA A 43 4.22 -11.11 -1.18
CA ALA A 43 3.07 -10.22 -1.07
C ALA A 43 2.06 -10.72 -0.03
N LEU A 44 1.76 -12.00 -0.03
CA LEU A 44 0.88 -12.63 0.95
C LEU A 44 1.45 -12.49 2.37
N ALA A 45 2.74 -12.79 2.55
CA ALA A 45 3.41 -12.69 3.85
C ALA A 45 3.41 -11.26 4.40
N ARG A 46 3.56 -10.24 3.53
CA ARG A 46 3.45 -8.83 3.92
C ARG A 46 2.05 -8.46 4.36
N ILE A 47 1.04 -8.95 3.64
CA ILE A 47 -0.37 -8.73 4.01
C ILE A 47 -0.65 -9.41 5.35
N ASP A 48 -0.30 -10.68 5.48
CA ASP A 48 -0.49 -11.47 6.69
C ASP A 48 0.22 -10.85 7.90
N GLY A 49 1.50 -10.50 7.74
CA GLY A 49 2.28 -9.82 8.77
C GLY A 49 1.69 -8.47 9.17
N ARG A 50 1.16 -7.71 8.19
CA ARG A 50 0.50 -6.43 8.47
C ARG A 50 -0.80 -6.62 9.27
N ILE A 51 -1.63 -7.56 8.87
CA ILE A 51 -2.87 -7.90 9.57
C ILE A 51 -2.54 -8.44 10.96
N GLY A 52 -1.56 -9.36 11.06
CA GLY A 52 -1.09 -9.92 12.33
C GLY A 52 -0.62 -8.85 13.32
N LEU A 53 0.09 -7.82 12.84
CA LEU A 53 0.47 -6.65 13.65
C LEU A 53 -0.75 -5.95 14.24
N HIS A 54 -1.76 -5.68 13.42
CA HIS A 54 -2.98 -4.99 13.85
C HIS A 54 -3.82 -5.84 14.80
N LEU A 55 -3.95 -7.13 14.52
CA LEU A 55 -4.65 -8.06 15.42
C LEU A 55 -3.91 -8.23 16.74
N SER A 56 -2.58 -8.21 16.73
CA SER A 56 -1.77 -8.24 17.95
C SER A 56 -1.99 -7.00 18.80
N LEU A 57 -2.09 -5.82 18.18
CA LEU A 57 -2.46 -4.59 18.88
C LEU A 57 -3.86 -4.69 19.49
N LEU A 58 -4.84 -5.16 18.74
CA LEU A 58 -6.20 -5.31 19.23
C LEU A 58 -6.27 -6.30 20.42
N ARG A 59 -5.51 -7.40 20.35
CA ARG A 59 -5.35 -8.35 21.45
C ARG A 59 -4.65 -7.72 22.66
N ALA A 60 -3.63 -6.88 22.45
CA ALA A 60 -2.95 -6.15 23.51
C ALA A 60 -3.90 -5.16 24.19
N THR A 61 -4.72 -4.43 23.41
CA THR A 61 -5.76 -3.55 23.94
C THR A 61 -6.79 -4.34 24.76
N HIS A 62 -7.22 -5.48 24.24
CA HIS A 62 -8.11 -6.39 24.99
C HIS A 62 -7.48 -6.89 26.29
N ALA A 63 -6.19 -7.28 26.27
CA ALA A 63 -5.47 -7.70 27.47
C ALA A 63 -5.34 -6.56 28.49
N PHE A 64 -5.10 -5.33 28.04
CA PHE A 64 -5.11 -4.15 28.88
C PHE A 64 -6.48 -3.96 29.57
N MET A 65 -7.58 -4.10 28.80
CA MET A 65 -8.93 -4.02 29.35
C MET A 65 -9.21 -5.10 30.41
N LYS A 66 -8.67 -6.31 30.20
CA LYS A 66 -8.89 -7.48 31.09
C LYS A 66 -7.99 -7.50 32.33
N ALA A 67 -6.79 -6.91 32.26
CA ALA A 67 -5.78 -7.03 33.33
C ALA A 67 -6.12 -6.27 34.63
N ARG A 68 -7.14 -5.43 34.62
CA ARG A 68 -7.52 -4.61 35.79
C ARG A 68 -8.63 -5.25 36.62
N ILE A 69 -8.58 -4.95 37.90
CA ILE A 69 -9.68 -5.24 38.82
C ILE A 69 -10.76 -4.16 38.62
N GLY A 70 -11.83 -4.48 37.89
CA GLY A 70 -12.88 -3.57 37.42
C GLY A 70 -12.67 -3.12 35.98
N ALA A 71 -13.75 -2.71 35.29
CA ALA A 71 -13.66 -2.17 33.94
C ALA A 71 -12.82 -0.89 33.93
N PRO A 72 -11.86 -0.72 33.01
CA PRO A 72 -11.11 0.52 32.89
C PRO A 72 -12.08 1.67 32.60
N SER A 73 -11.79 2.83 33.16
CA SER A 73 -12.55 4.04 32.85
C SER A 73 -12.36 4.42 31.38
N TYR A 74 -13.33 5.16 30.84
CA TYR A 74 -13.20 5.70 29.47
C TYR A 74 -11.93 6.55 29.29
N ASP A 75 -11.56 7.35 30.29
CA ASP A 75 -10.34 8.19 30.24
C ASP A 75 -9.06 7.34 30.14
N GLU A 76 -9.03 6.19 30.81
CA GLU A 76 -7.90 5.26 30.71
C GLU A 76 -7.86 4.58 29.35
N PHE A 77 -9.00 4.12 28.83
CA PHE A 77 -9.13 3.58 27.48
C PHE A 77 -8.70 4.61 26.43
N ARG A 78 -9.24 5.82 26.52
CA ARG A 78 -8.91 6.94 25.65
C ARG A 78 -7.42 7.27 25.71
N THR A 79 -6.83 7.35 26.91
CA THR A 79 -5.40 7.63 27.09
C THR A 79 -4.56 6.54 26.47
N PHE A 80 -4.92 5.27 26.68
CA PHE A 80 -4.23 4.13 26.09
C PHE A 80 -4.32 4.17 24.55
N VAL A 81 -5.52 4.29 23.99
CA VAL A 81 -5.73 4.26 22.54
C VAL A 81 -5.12 5.48 21.84
N ASN A 82 -5.21 6.66 22.44
CA ASN A 82 -4.58 7.87 21.88
C ASN A 82 -3.05 7.86 22.00
N GLY A 83 -2.50 7.02 22.87
CA GLY A 83 -1.05 6.71 22.89
C GLY A 83 -0.62 5.77 21.75
N LEU A 84 -1.57 5.10 21.09
CA LEU A 84 -1.32 4.28 19.91
C LEU A 84 -1.31 5.16 18.67
N ASP A 85 -0.48 4.79 17.74
CA ASP A 85 -0.28 5.64 16.59
C ASP A 85 -0.85 5.04 15.31
N PHE A 86 -2.11 5.40 15.07
CA PHE A 86 -2.87 4.91 13.93
C PHE A 86 -2.40 5.46 12.58
N ASP A 87 -1.84 6.66 12.57
CA ASP A 87 -1.51 7.34 11.31
C ASP A 87 -0.21 6.81 10.69
N SER A 88 0.60 6.10 11.45
CA SER A 88 1.92 5.74 10.99
C SER A 88 2.28 4.28 11.18
N THR A 89 2.16 3.73 12.40
CA THR A 89 2.45 2.32 12.67
C THR A 89 1.30 1.44 12.20
N TYR A 90 0.08 1.88 12.47
CA TYR A 90 -1.12 1.08 12.27
C TYR A 90 -1.99 1.62 11.14
N THR A 91 -1.38 2.13 10.08
CA THR A 91 -2.10 2.61 8.91
C THR A 91 -3.05 1.56 8.35
N GLY A 92 -4.26 2.00 8.09
CA GLY A 92 -5.37 1.13 7.70
C GLY A 92 -6.32 0.82 8.86
N MET A 93 -5.87 0.91 10.11
CA MET A 93 -6.75 0.92 11.28
C MET A 93 -7.18 2.36 11.56
N ARG A 94 -8.47 2.60 11.73
CA ARG A 94 -9.03 3.95 11.94
C ARG A 94 -9.27 4.28 13.40
N GLY A 95 -9.28 3.26 14.23
CA GLY A 95 -9.46 3.41 15.66
C GLY A 95 -9.97 2.12 16.28
N ILE A 96 -10.06 2.17 17.58
CA ILE A 96 -10.57 1.11 18.43
C ILE A 96 -11.77 1.64 19.19
N GLY A 97 -12.83 0.86 19.27
CA GLY A 97 -14.04 1.24 19.97
C GLY A 97 -14.62 0.13 20.82
N ILE A 98 -15.62 0.49 21.58
CA ILE A 98 -16.39 -0.41 22.45
C ILE A 98 -17.83 -0.40 21.99
N VAL A 99 -18.35 -1.57 21.76
CA VAL A 99 -19.76 -1.84 21.48
C VAL A 99 -20.37 -2.54 22.67
N ARG A 100 -21.54 -2.12 23.08
CA ARG A 100 -22.26 -2.67 24.22
C ARG A 100 -23.44 -3.53 23.73
N PRO A 101 -23.34 -4.87 23.70
CA PRO A 101 -24.49 -5.71 23.42
C PRO A 101 -25.55 -5.55 24.53
N LEU A 102 -26.77 -5.23 24.15
CA LEU A 102 -27.87 -4.94 25.05
C LEU A 102 -29.16 -5.61 24.57
N PRO A 103 -29.97 -6.16 25.48
CA PRO A 103 -31.33 -6.54 25.12
C PRO A 103 -32.19 -5.29 24.86
N PRO A 104 -33.21 -5.38 24.00
CA PRO A 104 -34.13 -4.28 23.75
C PRO A 104 -34.79 -3.78 25.06
N GLY A 105 -35.00 -2.47 25.13
CA GLY A 105 -35.55 -1.81 26.30
C GLY A 105 -34.52 -1.39 27.34
N THR A 106 -33.24 -1.69 27.14
CA THR A 106 -32.14 -1.28 28.04
C THR A 106 -31.20 -0.24 27.42
N GLU A 107 -31.64 0.44 26.37
CA GLU A 107 -30.86 1.44 25.60
C GLU A 107 -30.33 2.56 26.50
N ALA A 108 -31.02 2.86 27.61
CA ALA A 108 -30.60 3.89 28.55
C ALA A 108 -29.17 3.65 29.07
N VAL A 109 -28.76 2.39 29.23
CA VAL A 109 -27.40 2.03 29.67
C VAL A 109 -26.35 2.59 28.73
N ALA A 110 -26.51 2.38 27.41
CA ALA A 110 -25.55 2.88 26.42
C ALA A 110 -25.65 4.41 26.27
N VAL A 111 -26.84 4.99 26.37
CA VAL A 111 -27.03 6.45 26.33
C VAL A 111 -26.31 7.13 27.52
N ASP A 112 -26.44 6.56 28.71
CA ASP A 112 -25.77 7.06 29.90
C ASP A 112 -24.25 6.87 29.83
N GLU A 113 -23.79 5.73 29.31
CA GLU A 113 -22.36 5.48 29.07
C GLU A 113 -21.77 6.52 28.09
N ILE A 114 -22.44 6.79 26.98
CA ILE A 114 -22.02 7.82 26.01
C ILE A 114 -22.01 9.21 26.67
N ARG A 115 -23.02 9.52 27.50
CA ARG A 115 -23.08 10.79 28.23
C ARG A 115 -21.92 10.94 29.21
N GLN A 116 -21.60 9.89 29.94
CA GLN A 116 -20.46 9.87 30.87
C GLN A 116 -19.13 10.04 30.14
N ASN A 117 -18.97 9.32 29.02
CA ASN A 117 -17.74 9.31 28.25
C ASN A 117 -17.48 10.62 27.47
N TYR A 118 -18.53 11.21 26.91
CA TYR A 118 -18.41 12.34 25.96
C TYR A 118 -19.10 13.64 26.42
N GLY A 119 -19.85 13.61 27.50
CA GLY A 119 -20.52 14.79 28.04
C GLY A 119 -21.81 15.21 27.31
N PHE A 120 -22.28 14.45 26.33
CA PHE A 120 -23.52 14.74 25.60
C PHE A 120 -24.43 13.53 25.50
N LEU A 121 -25.72 13.78 25.33
CA LEU A 121 -26.71 12.73 25.14
C LEU A 121 -26.79 12.31 23.67
N ARG A 122 -26.71 11.01 23.41
CA ARG A 122 -26.88 10.44 22.08
C ARG A 122 -27.87 9.28 22.17
N LYS A 123 -28.96 9.37 21.44
CA LYS A 123 -29.91 8.25 21.30
C LYS A 123 -29.28 7.15 20.44
N ILE A 124 -29.67 5.91 20.73
CA ILE A 124 -29.32 4.78 19.88
C ILE A 124 -30.07 4.88 18.55
N TRP A 125 -29.38 4.60 17.46
CA TRP A 125 -29.89 4.73 16.10
C TRP A 125 -29.21 3.77 15.14
N PRO A 126 -29.89 3.31 14.08
CA PRO A 126 -31.34 3.46 13.87
C PRO A 126 -32.11 2.68 14.95
N SER A 127 -33.39 3.00 15.11
CA SER A 127 -34.26 2.17 15.94
C SER A 127 -34.40 0.79 15.29
N SER A 128 -34.19 -0.27 16.08
CA SER A 128 -34.24 -1.66 15.62
C SER A 128 -35.17 -2.46 16.53
N GLU A 129 -35.91 -3.41 15.94
CA GLU A 129 -36.71 -4.41 16.66
C GLU A 129 -35.94 -5.75 16.80
N ALA A 130 -34.63 -5.73 16.65
CA ALA A 130 -33.79 -6.92 16.75
C ALA A 130 -33.80 -7.49 18.17
N GLU A 131 -33.52 -8.78 18.31
CA GLU A 131 -33.40 -9.47 19.61
C GLU A 131 -32.27 -8.89 20.49
N TRP A 132 -31.26 -8.30 19.88
CA TRP A 132 -30.14 -7.63 20.51
C TRP A 132 -29.87 -6.29 19.85
N LEU A 133 -29.40 -5.32 20.61
CA LEU A 133 -28.82 -4.08 20.15
C LEU A 133 -27.30 -4.12 20.40
N ALA A 134 -26.54 -3.49 19.55
CA ALA A 134 -25.08 -3.39 19.69
C ALA A 134 -24.62 -1.94 19.45
N PRO A 135 -25.05 -0.98 20.32
CA PRO A 135 -24.67 0.42 20.16
C PRO A 135 -23.20 0.64 20.41
N LEU A 136 -22.62 1.52 19.62
CA LEU A 136 -21.28 2.05 19.81
C LEU A 136 -21.26 3.03 20.98
N THR A 137 -20.56 2.68 22.06
CA THR A 137 -20.49 3.51 23.28
C THR A 137 -19.19 4.26 23.44
N ALA A 138 -18.11 3.79 22.80
CA ALA A 138 -16.82 4.47 22.79
C ALA A 138 -16.06 4.20 21.49
N PHE A 139 -15.34 5.22 20.99
CA PHE A 139 -14.45 5.10 19.84
C PHE A 139 -13.31 6.12 19.93
N GLU A 140 -12.10 5.64 19.80
CA GLU A 140 -10.89 6.46 19.80
C GLU A 140 -9.97 6.12 18.61
N PRO A 141 -9.28 7.09 18.02
CA PRO A 141 -9.24 8.52 18.36
C PRO A 141 -10.58 9.23 18.08
N THR A 142 -10.94 10.14 18.96
CA THR A 142 -12.15 10.95 18.80
C THR A 142 -11.99 11.91 17.63
N THR A 143 -12.84 11.76 16.61
CA THR A 143 -12.95 12.64 15.44
C THR A 143 -14.42 13.03 15.24
N ASP A 144 -14.70 14.04 14.42
CA ASP A 144 -16.09 14.40 14.09
C ASP A 144 -16.88 13.21 13.51
N VAL A 145 -16.22 12.41 12.66
CA VAL A 145 -16.81 11.19 12.08
C VAL A 145 -17.05 10.14 13.16
N ALA A 146 -16.07 9.93 14.03
CA ALA A 146 -16.20 8.99 15.16
C ALA A 146 -17.34 9.41 16.09
N THR A 147 -17.40 10.68 16.45
CA THR A 147 -18.46 11.24 17.30
C THR A 147 -19.84 11.11 16.64
N ALA A 148 -19.92 11.26 15.31
CA ALA A 148 -21.17 11.07 14.59
C ALA A 148 -21.68 9.62 14.62
N THR A 149 -20.79 8.63 14.77
CA THR A 149 -21.16 7.20 14.82
C THR A 149 -21.54 6.72 16.21
N LEU A 150 -21.31 7.50 17.26
CA LEU A 150 -21.72 7.11 18.62
C LEU A 150 -23.22 6.86 18.68
N GLY A 151 -23.59 5.81 19.41
CA GLY A 151 -24.97 5.34 19.50
C GLY A 151 -25.49 4.57 18.28
N TYR A 152 -24.65 4.39 17.25
CA TYR A 152 -25.03 3.55 16.12
C TYR A 152 -25.17 2.09 16.55
N ASP A 153 -26.35 1.53 16.30
CA ASP A 153 -26.58 0.11 16.53
C ASP A 153 -25.98 -0.73 15.41
N MET A 154 -24.84 -1.36 15.70
CA MET A 154 -24.12 -2.19 14.71
C MET A 154 -24.87 -3.48 14.34
N PHE A 155 -25.83 -3.93 15.17
CA PHE A 155 -26.70 -5.05 14.85
C PHE A 155 -27.68 -4.74 13.72
N SER A 156 -27.97 -3.47 13.49
CA SER A 156 -28.84 -3.02 12.40
C SER A 156 -28.23 -3.25 11.01
N ASP A 157 -26.92 -3.50 10.94
CA ASP A 157 -26.20 -3.73 9.68
C ASP A 157 -25.98 -5.24 9.47
N ALA A 158 -26.59 -5.76 8.43
CA ALA A 158 -26.53 -7.20 8.09
C ALA A 158 -25.09 -7.70 7.84
N SER A 159 -24.18 -6.84 7.40
CA SER A 159 -22.78 -7.20 7.17
C SER A 159 -21.96 -7.33 8.48
N ARG A 160 -22.38 -6.66 9.55
CA ARG A 160 -21.69 -6.67 10.85
C ARG A 160 -22.25 -7.72 11.80
N LYS A 161 -23.55 -7.97 11.71
CA LYS A 161 -24.30 -8.84 12.61
C LYS A 161 -23.65 -10.21 12.83
N PRO A 162 -23.23 -10.99 11.80
CA PRO A 162 -22.66 -12.32 12.00
C PRO A 162 -21.40 -12.30 12.88
N ALA A 163 -20.49 -11.34 12.67
CA ALA A 163 -19.25 -11.22 13.44
C ALA A 163 -19.54 -10.82 14.91
N ILE A 164 -20.53 -9.95 15.13
CA ILE A 164 -20.96 -9.56 16.49
C ILE A 164 -21.55 -10.77 17.20
N GLU A 165 -22.44 -11.53 16.55
CA GLU A 165 -23.02 -12.75 17.14
C GLU A 165 -21.95 -13.80 17.46
N ALA A 166 -20.97 -13.98 16.58
CA ALA A 166 -19.85 -14.88 16.83
C ALA A 166 -19.02 -14.41 18.04
N ALA A 167 -18.69 -13.11 18.09
CA ALA A 167 -17.94 -12.53 19.19
C ALA A 167 -18.70 -12.58 20.53
N MET A 168 -20.03 -12.53 20.51
CA MET A 168 -20.83 -12.71 21.73
C MET A 168 -20.80 -14.14 22.25
N LYS A 169 -20.71 -15.14 21.36
CA LYS A 169 -20.80 -16.57 21.69
C LYS A 169 -19.47 -17.21 22.00
N THR A 170 -18.42 -16.82 21.26
CA THR A 170 -17.13 -17.49 21.30
C THR A 170 -15.98 -16.50 21.60
N PRO A 171 -14.99 -16.91 22.41
CA PRO A 171 -13.78 -16.11 22.59
C PRO A 171 -12.95 -16.11 21.31
N GLY A 172 -12.19 -15.04 21.10
CA GLY A 172 -11.33 -14.87 19.91
C GLY A 172 -11.68 -13.63 19.12
N ALA A 173 -10.93 -13.41 18.07
CA ALA A 173 -11.20 -12.33 17.13
C ALA A 173 -12.17 -12.81 16.05
N HIS A 174 -13.20 -12.02 15.77
CA HIS A 174 -14.20 -12.30 14.75
C HIS A 174 -14.28 -11.13 13.78
N ALA A 175 -14.05 -11.41 12.50
CA ALA A 175 -14.05 -10.38 11.48
C ALA A 175 -15.41 -10.30 10.78
N THR A 176 -15.81 -9.11 10.36
CA THR A 176 -16.95 -8.95 9.45
C THR A 176 -16.52 -9.31 8.04
N GLY A 177 -17.49 -9.61 7.20
CA GLY A 177 -17.33 -9.45 5.77
C GLY A 177 -17.11 -7.98 5.38
N ILE A 178 -17.25 -7.67 4.10
CA ILE A 178 -17.08 -6.31 3.58
C ILE A 178 -18.12 -5.37 4.21
N VAL A 179 -17.64 -4.25 4.71
CA VAL A 179 -18.44 -3.15 5.24
C VAL A 179 -18.14 -1.87 4.46
N GLU A 180 -19.17 -1.15 4.08
CA GLU A 180 -19.08 0.17 3.46
C GLU A 180 -18.88 1.24 4.56
N LEU A 181 -17.61 1.54 4.86
CA LEU A 181 -17.25 2.55 5.87
C LEU A 181 -17.58 3.96 5.34
N GLY A 182 -18.19 4.78 6.19
CA GLY A 182 -18.60 6.14 5.83
C GLY A 182 -20.07 6.25 5.38
N LYS A 183 -20.68 5.18 4.92
CA LYS A 183 -22.11 5.17 4.49
C LYS A 183 -23.04 5.64 5.60
N THR A 184 -22.80 5.20 6.81
CA THR A 184 -23.61 5.51 8.00
C THR A 184 -23.58 7.00 8.36
N THR A 185 -22.51 7.71 8.03
CA THR A 185 -22.33 9.14 8.35
C THR A 185 -22.58 10.06 7.16
N GLY A 186 -22.98 9.51 6.00
CA GLY A 186 -23.15 10.29 4.77
C GLY A 186 -21.85 10.83 4.17
N GLY A 187 -20.71 10.32 4.63
CA GLY A 187 -19.39 10.66 4.13
C GLY A 187 -18.96 9.81 2.92
N PRO A 188 -17.71 9.99 2.49
CA PRO A 188 -17.12 9.15 1.45
C PRO A 188 -17.12 7.67 1.88
N VAL A 189 -17.54 6.79 0.97
CA VAL A 189 -17.66 5.37 1.22
C VAL A 189 -16.36 4.66 0.85
N TYR A 190 -15.87 3.84 1.77
CA TYR A 190 -14.64 3.04 1.59
C TYR A 190 -14.92 1.58 1.93
N PRO A 191 -14.41 0.65 1.14
CA PRO A 191 -14.46 -0.77 1.53
C PRO A 191 -13.57 -0.99 2.75
N GLY A 192 -14.07 -1.76 3.68
CA GLY A 192 -13.36 -2.10 4.89
C GLY A 192 -13.98 -3.29 5.59
N PHE A 193 -13.48 -3.57 6.76
CA PHE A 193 -13.98 -4.61 7.64
C PHE A 193 -13.76 -4.20 9.09
N LEU A 194 -14.44 -4.87 9.99
CA LEU A 194 -14.30 -4.70 11.42
C LEU A 194 -13.86 -6.02 12.04
N VAL A 195 -13.12 -5.94 13.14
CA VAL A 195 -12.78 -7.12 13.95
C VAL A 195 -13.25 -6.89 15.37
N PHE A 196 -13.99 -7.84 15.90
CA PHE A 196 -14.56 -7.81 17.23
C PHE A 196 -13.88 -8.82 18.15
N LEU A 197 -13.67 -8.42 19.42
CA LEU A 197 -13.22 -9.28 20.51
C LEU A 197 -14.17 -9.12 21.70
N ARG A 198 -14.57 -10.24 22.28
CA ARG A 198 -15.42 -10.27 23.46
C ARG A 198 -14.69 -9.74 24.68
N ILE A 199 -15.29 -8.81 25.41
CA ILE A 199 -14.87 -8.38 26.75
C ILE A 199 -15.72 -9.16 27.75
N ASP A 200 -15.08 -10.06 28.48
CA ASP A 200 -15.77 -10.82 29.52
C ASP A 200 -16.02 -9.95 30.74
N PRO A 201 -17.17 -10.12 31.45
CA PRO A 201 -17.43 -9.41 32.69
C PRO A 201 -16.35 -9.76 33.73
N GLY A 202 -15.91 -8.76 34.50
CA GLY A 202 -14.98 -8.97 35.59
C GLY A 202 -15.61 -9.87 36.67
N ALA A 203 -14.79 -10.49 37.52
CA ALA A 203 -15.23 -11.42 38.56
C ALA A 203 -16.28 -10.84 39.51
N ALA A 204 -16.45 -9.53 39.60
CA ALA A 204 -17.45 -8.84 40.40
C ALA A 204 -18.82 -8.69 39.69
N GLU A 205 -18.89 -8.78 38.36
CA GLU A 205 -20.12 -8.60 37.58
C GLU A 205 -20.81 -9.92 37.21
N THR A 206 -20.20 -11.06 37.50
CA THR A 206 -20.67 -12.40 37.10
C THR A 206 -22.01 -12.81 37.75
N ALA A 207 -22.55 -12.00 38.66
CA ALA A 207 -23.76 -12.36 39.39
C ALA A 207 -25.08 -11.95 38.71
N ALA A 208 -25.07 -11.16 37.63
CA ALA A 208 -26.30 -10.55 37.15
C ALA A 208 -26.83 -11.09 35.80
N ILE A 209 -25.98 -11.49 34.85
CA ILE A 209 -26.44 -11.99 33.53
C ILE A 209 -25.43 -13.02 32.98
N GLU A 210 -25.67 -14.30 33.14
CA GLU A 210 -24.81 -15.41 32.67
C GLU A 210 -24.65 -15.52 31.14
N THR A 211 -25.33 -14.70 30.32
CA THR A 211 -25.47 -14.92 28.86
C THR A 211 -24.92 -13.80 27.98
N ALA A 212 -24.64 -12.62 28.50
CA ALA A 212 -24.16 -11.50 27.67
C ALA A 212 -22.74 -11.07 28.03
N PRO A 213 -21.87 -10.76 27.04
CA PRO A 213 -20.56 -10.17 27.34
C PRO A 213 -20.71 -8.77 27.92
N ALA A 214 -19.73 -8.32 28.72
CA ALA A 214 -19.71 -6.97 29.28
C ALA A 214 -19.59 -5.90 28.17
N GLY A 215 -19.03 -6.27 27.01
CA GLY A 215 -18.85 -5.45 25.84
C GLY A 215 -18.13 -6.21 24.73
N LEU A 216 -18.00 -5.56 23.58
CA LEU A 216 -17.14 -6.01 22.49
C LEU A 216 -16.14 -4.90 22.17
N LEU A 217 -14.86 -5.21 22.27
CA LEU A 217 -13.82 -4.37 21.72
C LEU A 217 -13.80 -4.57 20.20
N TYR A 218 -13.71 -3.51 19.42
CA TYR A 218 -13.61 -3.64 17.98
C TYR A 218 -12.62 -2.66 17.37
N ALA A 219 -12.10 -3.03 16.22
CA ALA A 219 -11.27 -2.15 15.41
C ALA A 219 -11.85 -2.01 14.00
N VAL A 220 -11.69 -0.83 13.41
CA VAL A 220 -12.15 -0.49 12.06
C VAL A 220 -10.98 -0.43 11.11
N PHE A 221 -11.07 -1.17 10.00
CA PHE A 221 -10.03 -1.26 9.01
C PHE A 221 -10.50 -0.75 7.64
N ARG A 222 -9.75 0.19 7.07
CA ARG A 222 -9.90 0.56 5.66
C ARG A 222 -9.03 -0.34 4.80
N ALA A 223 -9.65 -1.15 3.96
CA ALA A 223 -8.97 -2.13 3.14
C ALA A 223 -7.89 -1.50 2.26
N ASN A 224 -8.21 -0.43 1.54
CA ASN A 224 -7.26 0.24 0.65
C ASN A 224 -6.00 0.75 1.37
N GLU A 225 -6.15 1.28 2.57
CA GLU A 225 -5.02 1.81 3.34
C GLU A 225 -4.19 0.68 3.95
N LEU A 226 -4.85 -0.35 4.48
CA LEU A 226 -4.21 -1.51 5.09
C LEU A 226 -3.36 -2.29 4.07
N PHE A 227 -3.98 -2.68 2.96
CA PHE A 227 -3.30 -3.44 1.91
C PHE A 227 -2.29 -2.58 1.15
N GLY A 228 -2.63 -1.31 0.91
CA GLY A 228 -1.70 -0.35 0.33
C GLY A 228 -0.43 -0.21 1.17
N ALA A 229 -0.56 -0.14 2.49
CA ALA A 229 0.56 -0.10 3.41
C ALA A 229 1.38 -1.40 3.46
N ALA A 230 0.71 -2.55 3.40
CA ALA A 230 1.38 -3.85 3.37
C ALA A 230 2.20 -4.03 2.09
N LEU A 231 1.58 -3.75 0.94
CA LEU A 231 2.20 -3.93 -0.38
C LEU A 231 3.16 -2.80 -0.73
N GLY A 232 3.01 -1.66 -0.10
CA GLY A 232 3.85 -0.51 -0.27
C GLY A 232 5.21 -0.58 0.44
N GLN A 233 5.57 -1.68 1.10
CA GLN A 233 6.89 -1.88 1.68
C GLN A 233 7.95 -2.14 0.60
N THR A 234 9.15 -1.62 0.82
CA THR A 234 10.26 -1.83 -0.12
C THR A 234 11.02 -3.13 0.17
N PRO A 235 11.47 -3.84 -0.87
CA PRO A 235 11.27 -3.56 -2.29
C PRO A 235 9.84 -3.80 -2.72
N LEU A 236 9.37 -3.01 -3.70
CA LEU A 236 8.06 -3.24 -4.29
C LEU A 236 8.03 -4.54 -5.06
N LEU A 237 6.94 -5.23 -4.87
CA LEU A 237 6.69 -6.48 -5.57
C LEU A 237 5.98 -6.21 -6.91
N PRO A 238 6.42 -6.87 -7.97
CA PRO A 238 5.80 -6.69 -9.29
C PRO A 238 4.50 -7.52 -9.39
N VAL A 239 3.63 -7.39 -8.39
CA VAL A 239 2.42 -8.17 -8.22
C VAL A 239 1.21 -7.25 -8.09
N ASN A 240 0.20 -7.47 -8.91
CA ASN A 240 -1.14 -6.96 -8.72
C ASN A 240 -1.87 -7.88 -7.76
N VAL A 241 -2.46 -7.30 -6.75
CA VAL A 241 -3.18 -8.03 -5.71
C VAL A 241 -4.64 -7.60 -5.72
N GLU A 242 -5.52 -8.57 -5.73
CA GLU A 242 -6.95 -8.42 -5.44
C GLU A 242 -7.28 -9.28 -4.22
N VAL A 243 -7.95 -8.70 -3.26
CA VAL A 243 -8.36 -9.39 -2.03
C VAL A 243 -9.88 -9.43 -2.00
N TYR A 244 -10.40 -10.62 -1.85
CA TYR A 244 -11.84 -10.89 -1.80
C TYR A 244 -12.21 -11.51 -0.45
N ASP A 245 -13.34 -11.13 0.05
CA ASP A 245 -13.99 -11.75 1.20
C ASP A 245 -14.68 -13.04 0.73
N GLY A 246 -14.08 -14.20 1.07
CA GLY A 246 -14.53 -15.51 0.55
C GLY A 246 -14.21 -15.71 -0.93
N GLU A 247 -15.20 -16.14 -1.70
CA GLU A 247 -15.06 -16.43 -3.13
C GLU A 247 -14.98 -15.15 -3.97
N PRO A 248 -14.16 -15.12 -5.04
CA PRO A 248 -14.02 -13.98 -5.91
C PRO A 248 -15.31 -13.62 -6.64
N ALA A 249 -15.93 -12.51 -6.26
CA ALA A 249 -17.11 -11.94 -6.89
C ALA A 249 -17.09 -10.40 -6.77
N ASP A 250 -17.78 -9.70 -7.68
CA ASP A 250 -17.75 -8.23 -7.71
C ASP A 250 -18.20 -7.58 -6.39
N GLY A 251 -19.15 -8.18 -5.68
CA GLY A 251 -19.61 -7.72 -4.37
C GLY A 251 -18.69 -8.06 -3.21
N HIS A 252 -17.67 -8.90 -3.41
CA HIS A 252 -16.75 -9.40 -2.38
C HIS A 252 -15.36 -8.76 -2.44
N LEU A 253 -15.16 -7.78 -3.31
CA LEU A 253 -13.86 -7.14 -3.49
C LEU A 253 -13.54 -6.19 -2.34
N LEU A 254 -12.57 -6.55 -1.51
CA LEU A 254 -12.03 -5.72 -0.42
C LEU A 254 -10.98 -4.72 -0.92
N PHE A 255 -10.10 -5.19 -1.79
CA PHE A 255 -8.98 -4.40 -2.27
C PHE A 255 -8.57 -4.81 -3.68
N ARG A 256 -8.21 -3.82 -4.46
CA ARG A 256 -7.54 -4.01 -5.75
C ARG A 256 -6.38 -3.05 -5.83
N SER A 257 -5.18 -3.58 -6.06
CA SER A 257 -4.04 -2.73 -6.36
C SER A 257 -4.29 -1.99 -7.68
N GLN A 258 -3.87 -0.71 -7.72
CA GLN A 258 -4.15 0.15 -8.88
C GLN A 258 -3.16 -0.05 -10.04
N ALA A 259 -2.32 -1.08 -9.98
CA ALA A 259 -1.35 -1.36 -11.02
C ALA A 259 -2.06 -1.83 -12.30
N ILE A 260 -1.58 -1.36 -13.44
CA ILE A 260 -2.08 -1.80 -14.73
C ILE A 260 -1.62 -3.25 -14.96
N PRO A 261 -2.53 -4.20 -15.22
CA PRO A 261 -2.14 -5.57 -15.49
C PRO A 261 -1.29 -5.66 -16.75
N ALA A 262 -0.32 -6.58 -16.75
CA ALA A 262 0.50 -6.86 -17.92
C ALA A 262 -0.37 -7.42 -19.05
N LYS A 263 -0.44 -6.72 -20.18
CA LYS A 263 -1.14 -7.24 -21.36
C LYS A 263 -0.49 -8.55 -21.82
N GLY A 264 -1.31 -9.60 -21.97
CA GLY A 264 -0.87 -10.91 -22.44
C GLY A 264 -0.48 -11.91 -21.33
N PHE A 265 -0.42 -11.47 -20.05
CA PHE A 265 -0.17 -12.35 -18.90
C PHE A 265 -1.43 -12.73 -18.10
N GLU A 266 -2.60 -12.28 -18.55
CA GLU A 266 -3.85 -12.35 -17.78
C GLU A 266 -4.30 -13.76 -17.41
N SER A 267 -3.87 -14.79 -18.14
CA SER A 267 -4.31 -16.17 -17.89
C SER A 267 -3.23 -17.14 -17.44
N SER A 268 -1.94 -16.87 -17.68
CA SER A 268 -0.88 -17.85 -17.47
C SER A 268 -0.20 -17.81 -16.10
N HIS A 269 -0.37 -16.73 -15.34
CA HIS A 269 0.30 -16.50 -14.05
C HIS A 269 -0.65 -15.99 -12.98
N LEU A 270 -1.85 -16.55 -12.93
CA LEU A 270 -2.77 -16.29 -11.82
C LEU A 270 -2.38 -17.18 -10.64
N VAL A 271 -2.03 -16.56 -9.53
CA VAL A 271 -1.79 -17.25 -8.24
C VAL A 271 -2.95 -16.91 -7.32
N THR A 272 -3.59 -17.94 -6.81
CA THR A 272 -4.63 -17.83 -5.80
C THR A 272 -4.08 -18.35 -4.48
N ARG A 273 -4.28 -17.58 -3.42
CA ARG A 273 -3.94 -17.97 -2.05
C ARG A 273 -5.10 -17.67 -1.13
N HIS A 274 -5.17 -18.36 -0.02
CA HIS A 274 -6.12 -18.08 1.04
C HIS A 274 -5.41 -17.46 2.22
N LEU A 275 -6.07 -16.51 2.86
CA LEU A 275 -5.57 -15.79 4.02
C LEU A 275 -6.61 -15.86 5.12
N GLU A 276 -6.20 -16.41 6.26
CA GLU A 276 -7.05 -16.48 7.45
C GLU A 276 -6.98 -15.17 8.22
N VAL A 277 -8.10 -14.48 8.33
CA VAL A 277 -8.20 -13.22 9.08
C VAL A 277 -9.25 -13.37 10.16
N ALA A 278 -8.78 -13.55 11.40
CA ALA A 278 -9.64 -13.92 12.52
C ALA A 278 -10.34 -15.28 12.24
N ASP A 279 -11.64 -15.25 11.99
CA ASP A 279 -12.48 -16.41 11.65
C ASP A 279 -12.97 -16.37 10.18
N GLN A 280 -12.46 -15.44 9.39
CA GLN A 280 -12.80 -15.32 7.97
C GLN A 280 -11.66 -15.83 7.09
N THR A 281 -12.03 -16.48 5.98
CA THR A 281 -11.07 -16.90 4.95
C THR A 281 -11.21 -16.00 3.75
N TRP A 282 -10.17 -15.23 3.44
CA TRP A 282 -10.14 -14.36 2.28
C TRP A 282 -9.39 -15.00 1.13
N THR A 283 -9.84 -14.73 -0.08
CA THR A 283 -9.15 -15.16 -1.29
C THR A 283 -8.32 -14.03 -1.85
N VAL A 284 -7.03 -14.28 -2.01
CA VAL A 284 -6.07 -13.34 -2.58
C VAL A 284 -5.70 -13.80 -3.97
N LEU A 285 -6.11 -13.03 -4.98
CA LEU A 285 -5.73 -13.24 -6.37
C LEU A 285 -4.55 -12.34 -6.71
N MET A 286 -3.53 -12.93 -7.27
CA MET A 286 -2.30 -12.23 -7.61
C MET A 286 -1.97 -12.42 -9.08
N ARG A 287 -1.71 -11.31 -9.76
CA ARG A 287 -1.33 -11.25 -11.17
C ARG A 287 -0.07 -10.41 -11.33
N PRO A 288 0.79 -10.72 -12.29
CA PRO A 288 1.96 -9.90 -12.54
C PRO A 288 1.57 -8.49 -13.00
N THR A 289 2.34 -7.52 -12.57
CA THR A 289 2.29 -6.16 -13.08
C THR A 289 3.12 -6.02 -14.34
N ASN A 290 2.95 -4.90 -15.07
CA ASN A 290 3.85 -4.55 -16.19
C ASN A 290 5.33 -4.46 -15.78
N GLY A 291 5.61 -4.27 -14.51
CA GLY A 291 6.96 -4.28 -13.94
C GLY A 291 7.51 -5.68 -13.66
N PHE A 292 6.68 -6.72 -13.77
CA PHE A 292 7.17 -8.08 -13.72
C PHE A 292 7.98 -8.37 -14.98
N ALA A 293 9.29 -8.17 -14.88
CA ALA A 293 10.21 -8.64 -15.92
C ALA A 293 10.17 -10.16 -15.90
N ALA A 294 9.26 -10.73 -16.71
CA ALA A 294 9.41 -12.13 -17.06
C ALA A 294 10.82 -12.30 -17.63
N PRO A 295 11.60 -13.27 -17.14
CA PRO A 295 12.91 -13.54 -17.72
C PRO A 295 12.80 -13.96 -19.19
N SER A 296 11.60 -14.19 -19.67
CA SER A 296 11.27 -14.61 -21.02
C SER A 296 10.86 -13.42 -21.90
N SER A 297 11.82 -12.65 -22.35
CA SER A 297 11.61 -12.09 -23.69
C SER A 297 11.45 -13.27 -24.66
N PRO A 298 10.31 -13.42 -25.37
CA PRO A 298 10.16 -14.47 -26.38
C PRO A 298 11.21 -14.35 -27.49
N LEU A 299 11.92 -13.24 -27.52
CA LEU A 299 13.06 -12.99 -28.43
C LEU A 299 14.29 -13.85 -28.11
N ILE A 300 14.49 -14.28 -26.87
CA ILE A 300 15.67 -15.11 -26.49
C ILE A 300 15.55 -16.54 -27.02
N PRO A 301 14.49 -17.29 -26.78
CA PRO A 301 14.30 -18.60 -27.38
C PRO A 301 14.17 -18.55 -28.91
N LEU A 302 13.46 -17.53 -29.42
CA LEU A 302 13.32 -17.32 -30.86
C LEU A 302 14.68 -16.99 -31.52
N SER A 303 15.47 -16.12 -30.90
CA SER A 303 16.83 -15.81 -31.37
C SER A 303 17.77 -17.01 -31.26
N LEU A 304 17.61 -17.83 -30.19
CA LEU A 304 18.36 -19.06 -30.03
C LEU A 304 17.98 -20.11 -31.10
N GLY A 305 16.68 -20.26 -31.38
CA GLY A 305 16.17 -21.13 -32.45
C GLY A 305 16.57 -20.68 -33.83
N LEU A 306 16.44 -19.37 -34.16
CA LEU A 306 16.89 -18.78 -35.41
C LEU A 306 18.42 -18.84 -35.55
N PHE A 307 19.13 -18.61 -34.45
CA PHE A 307 20.59 -18.72 -34.41
C PHE A 307 21.05 -20.16 -34.60
N GLY A 308 20.36 -21.12 -33.99
CA GLY A 308 20.64 -22.55 -34.20
C GLY A 308 20.38 -23.01 -35.61
N LEU A 309 19.32 -22.48 -36.26
CA LEU A 309 19.04 -22.73 -37.67
C LEU A 309 20.11 -22.10 -38.58
N PHE A 310 20.52 -20.87 -38.26
CA PHE A 310 21.59 -20.18 -38.96
C PHE A 310 22.93 -20.92 -38.82
N LEU A 311 23.20 -21.42 -37.62
CA LEU A 311 24.39 -22.25 -37.34
C LEU A 311 24.38 -23.55 -38.09
N ALA A 312 23.23 -24.23 -38.16
CA ALA A 312 23.07 -25.46 -38.93
C ALA A 312 23.36 -25.25 -40.45
N ILE A 313 22.86 -24.08 -40.97
CA ILE A 313 23.15 -23.67 -42.37
C ILE A 313 24.63 -23.37 -42.53
N ALA A 314 25.23 -22.62 -41.57
CA ALA A 314 26.64 -22.24 -41.63
C ALA A 314 27.56 -23.48 -41.58
N ILE A 315 27.25 -24.46 -40.68
CA ILE A 315 28.00 -25.69 -40.58
C ILE A 315 27.82 -26.56 -41.85
N ALA A 316 26.60 -26.58 -42.41
CA ALA A 316 26.36 -27.28 -43.68
C ALA A 316 27.15 -26.64 -44.86
N MET A 317 27.22 -25.31 -44.90
CA MET A 317 28.07 -24.62 -45.87
C MET A 317 29.57 -24.85 -45.65
N ILE A 318 29.98 -24.84 -44.36
CA ILE A 318 31.39 -25.08 -43.97
C ILE A 318 31.82 -26.51 -44.28
N ALA A 319 30.92 -27.50 -44.00
CA ALA A 319 31.17 -28.89 -44.41
C ALA A 319 31.36 -29.05 -45.92
N HIS A 320 30.86 -28.09 -46.68
CA HIS A 320 31.06 -28.03 -48.12
C HIS A 320 32.36 -27.30 -48.52
N TRP A 321 32.82 -26.39 -47.67
CA TRP A 321 34.02 -25.58 -47.92
C TRP A 321 35.07 -25.87 -46.85
N GLN A 322 35.88 -26.93 -47.09
CA GLN A 322 36.96 -27.35 -46.18
C GLN A 322 37.81 -26.18 -45.70
N GLY A 323 37.80 -25.88 -44.48
CA GLY A 323 38.77 -25.00 -43.88
C GLY A 323 38.23 -23.82 -43.04
N ARG A 324 36.89 -23.57 -42.97
CA ARG A 324 36.35 -22.43 -42.17
C ARG A 324 35.65 -22.82 -40.87
N ALA A 325 35.67 -24.10 -40.48
CA ALA A 325 34.96 -24.59 -39.32
C ALA A 325 35.43 -23.95 -37.99
N TYR A 326 36.74 -23.64 -37.90
CA TYR A 326 37.29 -23.06 -36.69
C TYR A 326 36.87 -21.61 -36.45
N GLU A 327 36.79 -20.76 -37.48
CA GLU A 327 36.36 -19.37 -37.32
C GLU A 327 34.88 -19.24 -36.92
N ALA A 328 34.04 -20.19 -37.37
CA ALA A 328 32.64 -20.21 -37.01
C ALA A 328 32.42 -20.61 -35.53
N ILE A 329 33.25 -21.51 -34.99
CA ILE A 329 33.18 -21.93 -33.59
C ILE A 329 33.53 -20.76 -32.64
N GLU A 330 34.56 -19.97 -33.03
CA GLU A 330 35.03 -18.83 -32.24
C GLU A 330 33.98 -17.70 -32.19
N THR A 331 33.29 -17.43 -33.32
CA THR A 331 32.19 -16.47 -33.35
C THR A 331 30.96 -16.93 -32.51
N LEU A 332 30.72 -18.23 -32.42
CA LEU A 332 29.65 -18.79 -31.63
C LEU A 332 29.90 -18.64 -30.11
N GLN A 333 31.14 -18.90 -29.69
CA GLN A 333 31.53 -18.76 -28.29
C GLN A 333 31.41 -17.31 -27.83
N SER A 334 31.88 -16.34 -28.66
CA SER A 334 31.78 -14.93 -28.33
C SER A 334 30.34 -14.41 -28.21
N ALA A 335 29.42 -14.95 -29.02
CA ALA A 335 27.99 -14.57 -28.94
C ALA A 335 27.30 -15.09 -27.68
N THR A 336 27.68 -16.29 -27.26
CA THR A 336 27.15 -16.92 -26.03
C THR A 336 27.66 -16.20 -24.77
N GLU A 337 28.96 -15.82 -24.75
CA GLU A 337 29.56 -15.02 -23.69
C GLU A 337 28.93 -13.63 -23.58
N LYS A 338 28.64 -13.02 -24.74
CA LYS A 338 27.96 -11.73 -24.77
C LYS A 338 26.54 -11.79 -24.20
N SER A 339 25.79 -12.85 -24.53
CA SER A 339 24.44 -13.09 -23.97
C SER A 339 24.47 -13.37 -22.47
N LEU A 340 25.48 -14.09 -21.99
CA LEU A 340 25.70 -14.33 -20.56
C LEU A 340 26.10 -13.03 -19.81
N SER A 341 26.96 -12.21 -20.44
CA SER A 341 27.37 -10.92 -19.89
C SER A 341 26.22 -9.91 -19.76
N GLU A 342 25.32 -9.87 -20.75
CA GLU A 342 24.11 -9.02 -20.68
C GLU A 342 23.15 -9.45 -19.57
N ARG A 343 23.05 -10.76 -19.32
CA ARG A 343 22.24 -11.31 -18.24
C ARG A 343 22.81 -11.01 -16.84
N ASP A 344 24.13 -11.09 -16.71
CA ASP A 344 24.83 -10.74 -15.46
C ASP A 344 24.72 -9.25 -15.14
N LEU A 345 24.79 -8.39 -16.14
CA LEU A 345 24.59 -6.94 -15.99
C LEU A 345 23.16 -6.62 -15.45
N MET A 346 22.15 -7.30 -15.97
CA MET A 346 20.76 -7.09 -15.52
C MET A 346 20.54 -7.54 -14.04
N LEU A 347 21.16 -8.65 -13.66
CA LEU A 347 21.13 -9.13 -12.27
C LEU A 347 21.89 -8.19 -11.32
N GLN A 348 23.00 -7.60 -11.79
CA GLN A 348 23.80 -6.67 -11.00
C GLN A 348 23.06 -5.34 -10.78
N GLU A 349 22.35 -4.85 -11.77
CA GLU A 349 21.52 -3.65 -11.63
C GLU A 349 20.34 -3.87 -10.65
N MET A 350 19.67 -5.03 -10.72
CA MET A 350 18.63 -5.37 -9.75
C MET A 350 19.14 -5.39 -8.30
N LYS A 351 20.32 -5.98 -8.08
CA LYS A 351 20.97 -5.97 -6.75
C LYS A 351 21.24 -4.56 -6.26
N HIS A 352 21.69 -3.68 -7.16
CA HIS A 352 22.00 -2.29 -6.81
C HIS A 352 20.73 -1.50 -6.40
N ARG A 353 19.64 -1.71 -7.11
CA ARG A 353 18.33 -1.06 -6.79
C ARG A 353 17.76 -1.52 -5.44
N ILE A 354 17.81 -2.82 -5.16
CA ILE A 354 17.40 -3.37 -3.85
C ILE A 354 18.22 -2.76 -2.72
N LYS A 355 19.54 -2.66 -2.90
CA LYS A 355 20.45 -2.05 -1.90
C LYS A 355 20.10 -0.58 -1.64
N ASN A 356 19.79 0.18 -2.68
CA ASN A 356 19.44 1.59 -2.56
C ASN A 356 18.09 1.78 -1.81
N SER A 357 17.10 0.96 -2.09
CA SER A 357 15.81 0.99 -1.38
C SER A 357 15.96 0.66 0.11
N LEU A 358 16.73 -0.39 0.42
CA LEU A 358 17.05 -0.76 1.80
C LEU A 358 17.83 0.34 2.55
N THR A 359 18.78 0.97 1.88
CA THR A 359 19.57 2.06 2.47
C THR A 359 18.70 3.26 2.83
N ARG A 360 17.72 3.61 1.97
CA ARG A 360 16.78 4.70 2.22
C ARG A 360 15.86 4.40 3.42
N VAL A 361 15.32 3.19 3.49
CA VAL A 361 14.50 2.76 4.64
C VAL A 361 15.30 2.83 5.95
N LEU A 362 16.56 2.38 5.92
CA LEU A 362 17.42 2.41 7.08
C LEU A 362 17.78 3.85 7.51
N ALA A 363 18.06 4.71 6.55
CA ALA A 363 18.30 6.13 6.80
C ALA A 363 17.06 6.81 7.40
N MET A 364 15.88 6.51 6.85
CA MET A 364 14.60 6.99 7.34
C MET A 364 14.31 6.51 8.77
N ALA A 365 14.57 5.22 9.06
CA ALA A 365 14.43 4.66 10.41
C ALA A 365 15.37 5.33 11.41
N ARG A 366 16.67 5.42 11.11
CA ARG A 366 17.67 6.07 11.96
C ARG A 366 17.32 7.53 12.21
N HIS A 367 16.97 8.25 11.14
CA HIS A 367 16.64 9.67 11.24
C HIS A 367 15.31 9.90 12.00
N THR A 368 14.35 9.02 11.86
CA THR A 368 13.10 9.07 12.63
C THR A 368 13.37 8.78 14.10
N ALA A 369 14.20 7.77 14.41
CA ALA A 369 14.55 7.40 15.78
C ALA A 369 15.26 8.52 16.55
N THR A 370 16.16 9.27 15.90
CA THR A 370 16.89 10.39 16.54
C THR A 370 16.03 11.60 16.88
N HIS A 371 14.82 11.71 16.30
CA HIS A 371 13.95 12.87 16.46
C HIS A 371 12.61 12.55 17.12
N SER A 372 12.35 11.29 17.44
CA SER A 372 11.13 10.85 18.11
C SER A 372 11.28 10.99 19.63
N LYS A 373 10.20 11.39 20.30
CA LYS A 373 10.20 11.62 21.74
C LYS A 373 10.08 10.32 22.55
N ASN A 374 9.46 9.31 21.98
CA ASN A 374 9.25 7.99 22.56
C ASN A 374 9.07 6.96 21.43
N ILE A 375 8.92 5.68 21.81
CA ILE A 375 8.81 4.57 20.85
C ILE A 375 7.53 4.66 20.03
N ASP A 376 6.45 5.18 20.59
CA ASP A 376 5.16 5.34 19.91
C ASP A 376 5.23 6.44 18.84
N ASP A 377 5.87 7.56 19.15
CA ASP A 377 6.13 8.66 18.20
C ASP A 377 7.04 8.20 17.04
N PHE A 378 8.05 7.38 17.36
CA PHE A 378 8.89 6.73 16.35
C PHE A 378 8.08 5.84 15.43
N SER A 379 7.31 4.93 16.00
CA SER A 379 6.51 3.94 15.30
C SER A 379 5.49 4.62 14.36
N LYS A 380 4.81 5.68 14.84
CA LYS A 380 3.91 6.57 14.10
C LYS A 380 4.54 7.15 12.86
N SER A 381 5.60 7.84 13.11
CA SER A 381 6.26 8.62 12.07
C SER A 381 6.98 7.74 11.05
N PHE A 382 7.56 6.64 11.48
CA PHE A 382 8.28 5.72 10.60
C PHE A 382 7.35 5.00 9.64
N SER A 383 6.23 4.43 10.14
CA SER A 383 5.31 3.69 9.29
C SER A 383 4.60 4.57 8.27
N ALA A 384 4.18 5.81 8.64
CA ALA A 384 3.59 6.74 7.68
C ALA A 384 4.55 7.06 6.51
N ARG A 385 5.82 7.23 6.81
CA ARG A 385 6.85 7.51 5.79
C ARG A 385 7.16 6.33 4.89
N VAL A 386 7.25 5.14 5.48
CA VAL A 386 7.43 3.90 4.71
C VAL A 386 6.27 3.71 3.75
N GLN A 387 5.04 4.05 4.16
CA GLN A 387 3.86 3.95 3.31
C GLN A 387 3.83 4.98 2.18
N ALA A 388 4.15 6.25 2.47
CA ALA A 388 4.27 7.28 1.43
C ALA A 388 5.36 6.92 0.41
N MET A 389 6.52 6.43 0.90
CA MET A 389 7.58 5.92 0.04
C MET A 389 7.12 4.76 -0.84
N ALA A 390 6.35 3.86 -0.27
CA ALA A 390 5.84 2.68 -0.97
C ALA A 390 4.78 3.02 -2.02
N ALA A 391 3.85 3.94 -1.72
CA ALA A 391 2.87 4.44 -2.67
C ALA A 391 3.56 5.12 -3.87
N SER A 392 4.58 5.93 -3.62
CA SER A 392 5.38 6.56 -4.67
C SER A 392 6.12 5.53 -5.53
N GLN A 393 6.62 4.44 -4.92
CA GLN A 393 7.33 3.36 -5.60
C GLN A 393 6.40 2.46 -6.41
N ASP A 394 5.16 2.22 -5.93
CA ASP A 394 4.12 1.50 -6.68
C ASP A 394 3.73 2.25 -7.97
N MET A 395 3.67 3.57 -7.91
CA MET A 395 3.40 4.43 -9.06
C MET A 395 4.47 4.29 -10.17
N LEU A 396 5.74 4.19 -9.77
CA LEU A 396 6.86 3.97 -10.69
C LEU A 396 6.85 2.58 -11.32
N THR A 397 6.47 1.56 -10.54
CA THR A 397 6.38 0.18 -11.04
C THR A 397 5.31 0.05 -12.13
N ARG A 398 4.20 0.78 -12.01
CA ARG A 398 3.11 0.82 -13.01
C ARG A 398 3.53 1.44 -14.33
N SER A 399 4.46 2.37 -14.32
CA SER A 399 4.94 3.08 -15.51
C SER A 399 6.16 2.45 -16.17
N LEU A 400 6.42 1.14 -15.99
CA LEU A 400 7.62 0.46 -16.51
C LEU A 400 8.93 1.14 -16.06
N TRP A 401 8.97 1.72 -14.87
CA TRP A 401 10.13 2.40 -14.28
C TRP A 401 10.62 3.63 -15.06
N GLN A 402 9.82 4.16 -15.99
CA GLN A 402 10.29 5.26 -16.81
C GLN A 402 9.97 6.63 -16.24
N LYS A 403 8.73 6.94 -15.90
CA LYS A 403 8.38 8.25 -15.34
C LYS A 403 7.00 8.20 -14.68
N ALA A 404 6.85 8.75 -13.48
CA ALA A 404 5.56 8.95 -12.83
C ALA A 404 4.97 10.31 -13.23
N ASP A 405 3.64 10.39 -13.31
CA ASP A 405 2.95 11.66 -13.53
C ASP A 405 2.78 12.44 -12.22
N LEU A 406 3.15 13.71 -12.23
CA LEU A 406 3.06 14.58 -11.06
C LEU A 406 1.62 14.73 -10.53
N GLU A 407 0.64 14.90 -11.41
CA GLU A 407 -0.75 15.05 -11.01
C GLU A 407 -1.27 13.79 -10.33
N ALA A 408 -0.96 12.62 -10.88
CA ALA A 408 -1.31 11.32 -10.32
C ALA A 408 -0.65 11.09 -8.94
N LEU A 409 0.63 11.48 -8.79
CA LEU A 409 1.32 11.43 -7.50
C LEU A 409 0.63 12.32 -6.45
N LEU A 410 0.37 13.58 -6.79
CA LEU A 410 -0.32 14.53 -5.93
C LEU A 410 -1.70 14.03 -5.53
N LYS A 411 -2.46 13.50 -6.49
CA LYS A 411 -3.78 12.95 -6.26
C LYS A 411 -3.73 11.76 -5.30
N THR A 412 -2.83 10.81 -5.53
CA THR A 412 -2.67 9.63 -4.69
C THR A 412 -2.33 9.99 -3.24
N GLU A 413 -1.36 10.87 -3.04
CA GLU A 413 -0.94 11.28 -1.70
C GLU A 413 -2.03 12.08 -0.96
N LEU A 414 -2.76 12.93 -1.69
CA LEU A 414 -3.86 13.69 -1.11
C LEU A 414 -5.07 12.82 -0.79
N GLU A 415 -5.39 11.85 -1.65
CA GLU A 415 -6.47 10.88 -1.41
C GLU A 415 -6.18 9.98 -0.20
N GLN A 416 -4.92 9.59 0.02
CA GLN A 416 -4.52 8.83 1.22
C GLN A 416 -4.78 9.59 2.52
N VAL A 417 -4.58 10.90 2.51
CA VAL A 417 -4.68 11.73 3.71
C VAL A 417 -6.08 12.31 3.91
N PHE A 418 -6.74 12.77 2.83
CA PHE A 418 -8.02 13.50 2.89
C PHE A 418 -9.22 12.68 2.43
N GLY A 419 -9.00 11.48 1.87
CA GLY A 419 -10.07 10.64 1.29
C GLY A 419 -10.28 10.90 -0.20
N GLN A 420 -11.13 10.06 -0.84
CA GLN A 420 -11.29 10.05 -2.29
C GLN A 420 -12.07 11.26 -2.87
N ASP A 421 -12.80 12.01 -2.06
CA ASP A 421 -13.57 13.18 -2.50
C ASP A 421 -12.73 14.48 -2.52
N LEU A 422 -11.70 14.51 -3.33
CA LEU A 422 -10.95 15.74 -3.58
C LEU A 422 -11.80 16.70 -4.42
N LYS A 423 -11.88 17.96 -3.99
CA LYS A 423 -12.63 18.99 -4.73
C LYS A 423 -12.07 19.20 -6.14
N PRO A 424 -12.93 19.35 -7.16
CA PRO A 424 -12.47 19.78 -8.50
C PRO A 424 -11.70 21.09 -8.42
N GLY A 425 -10.54 21.16 -9.10
CA GLY A 425 -9.70 22.34 -9.12
C GLY A 425 -8.71 22.49 -7.95
N LEU A 426 -8.62 21.52 -7.06
CA LEU A 426 -7.60 21.44 -6.02
C LEU A 426 -6.18 21.41 -6.60
N LEU A 427 -6.01 20.68 -7.67
CA LEU A 427 -4.77 20.48 -8.41
C LEU A 427 -4.84 21.23 -9.73
N SER A 428 -3.80 21.98 -10.06
CA SER A 428 -3.74 22.75 -11.30
C SER A 428 -2.30 22.94 -11.77
N GLY A 429 -1.99 22.45 -12.97
CA GLY A 429 -0.72 22.65 -13.60
C GLY A 429 -0.59 21.82 -14.89
N PRO A 430 0.49 22.00 -15.65
CA PRO A 430 0.78 21.21 -16.84
C PRO A 430 1.16 19.76 -16.47
N ALA A 431 1.00 18.82 -17.42
CA ALA A 431 1.51 17.46 -17.27
C ALA A 431 3.04 17.47 -17.09
N VAL A 432 3.53 16.80 -16.06
CA VAL A 432 4.96 16.72 -15.73
C VAL A 432 5.31 15.28 -15.38
N ALA A 433 6.24 14.72 -16.14
CA ALA A 433 6.77 13.40 -15.89
C ALA A 433 7.98 13.50 -14.96
N LEU A 434 7.95 12.74 -13.88
CA LEU A 434 8.94 12.71 -12.81
C LEU A 434 9.81 11.46 -12.92
N ASP A 435 11.11 11.60 -12.67
CA ASP A 435 12.00 10.46 -12.46
C ASP A 435 11.76 9.78 -11.09
N GLU A 436 12.43 8.68 -10.87
CA GLU A 436 12.30 7.89 -9.63
C GLU A 436 12.65 8.70 -8.38
N ALA A 437 13.76 9.44 -8.42
CA ALA A 437 14.23 10.23 -7.28
C ALA A 437 13.26 11.35 -6.96
N THR A 438 12.80 12.07 -7.98
CA THR A 438 11.84 13.16 -7.86
C THR A 438 10.48 12.67 -7.37
N THR A 439 10.00 11.52 -7.89
CA THR A 439 8.73 10.93 -7.49
C THR A 439 8.73 10.57 -6.00
N GLN A 440 9.80 9.91 -5.53
CA GLN A 440 9.92 9.49 -4.13
C GLN A 440 10.06 10.69 -3.18
N ALA A 441 10.90 11.65 -3.54
CA ALA A 441 11.12 12.84 -2.71
C ALA A 441 9.88 13.75 -2.66
N LEU A 442 9.19 13.94 -3.78
CA LEU A 442 7.94 14.68 -3.83
C LEU A 442 6.80 13.93 -3.12
N GLY A 443 6.65 12.62 -3.32
CA GLY A 443 5.63 11.82 -2.63
C GLY A 443 5.74 11.98 -1.11
N LEU A 444 6.93 11.77 -0.58
CA LEU A 444 7.20 11.94 0.85
C LEU A 444 6.95 13.40 1.31
N THR A 445 7.35 14.38 0.50
CA THR A 445 7.14 15.80 0.78
C THR A 445 5.66 16.15 0.83
N ILE A 446 4.89 15.74 -0.16
CA ILE A 446 3.45 15.99 -0.25
C ILE A 446 2.70 15.28 0.88
N HIS A 447 3.07 14.04 1.18
CA HIS A 447 2.51 13.30 2.31
C HIS A 447 2.70 14.03 3.64
N GLU A 448 3.91 14.53 3.91
CA GLU A 448 4.20 15.32 5.11
C GLU A 448 3.44 16.67 5.13
N LEU A 449 3.33 17.35 3.99
CA LEU A 449 2.52 18.59 3.88
C LEU A 449 1.04 18.31 4.12
N ALA A 450 0.50 17.27 3.52
CA ALA A 450 -0.91 16.87 3.66
C ALA A 450 -1.25 16.48 5.11
N THR A 451 -0.39 15.66 5.73
CA THR A 451 -0.54 15.28 7.15
C THR A 451 -0.44 16.48 8.10
N ASN A 452 0.44 17.43 7.81
CA ASN A 452 0.54 18.67 8.57
C ASN A 452 -0.71 19.55 8.39
N ALA A 453 -1.22 19.66 7.18
CA ALA A 453 -2.46 20.38 6.88
C ALA A 453 -3.68 19.77 7.60
N MET A 454 -3.71 18.43 7.71
CA MET A 454 -4.75 17.73 8.47
C MET A 454 -4.61 17.94 9.98
N LYS A 455 -3.40 17.89 10.53
CA LYS A 455 -3.15 18.01 11.98
C LYS A 455 -3.26 19.42 12.50
N TYR A 456 -2.79 20.39 11.74
CA TYR A 456 -2.61 21.78 12.20
C TYR A 456 -3.40 22.81 11.40
N GLY A 457 -3.90 22.45 10.22
CA GLY A 457 -4.69 23.29 9.33
C GLY A 457 -6.21 23.13 9.54
N LYS A 458 -7.00 23.93 8.81
CA LYS A 458 -8.46 23.72 8.68
C LYS A 458 -8.81 22.58 7.73
N ALA A 459 -7.85 21.94 7.10
CA ALA A 459 -8.03 20.84 6.18
C ALA A 459 -8.55 19.55 6.87
N GLY A 460 -8.60 19.48 8.21
CA GLY A 460 -9.27 18.41 8.96
C GLY A 460 -10.79 18.28 8.73
N LYS A 461 -11.40 19.20 7.97
CA LYS A 461 -12.80 19.14 7.49
C LYS A 461 -12.90 18.83 5.98
N GLY A 462 -11.90 18.18 5.40
CA GLY A 462 -11.75 17.92 3.97
C GLY A 462 -10.79 18.91 3.29
N ALA A 463 -10.28 18.56 2.11
CA ALA A 463 -9.31 19.36 1.34
C ALA A 463 -9.82 20.76 0.89
N ALA A 464 -10.94 21.23 1.42
CA ALA A 464 -11.67 22.43 0.98
C ALA A 464 -10.88 23.75 1.08
N ALA A 465 -9.84 23.78 1.91
CA ALA A 465 -9.00 24.98 2.13
C ALA A 465 -7.61 24.86 1.49
N LEU A 466 -7.36 23.77 0.74
CA LEU A 466 -6.09 23.47 0.09
C LEU A 466 -6.14 23.81 -1.41
N GLU A 467 -5.05 24.33 -1.93
CA GLU A 467 -4.83 24.54 -3.36
C GLU A 467 -3.37 24.19 -3.69
N VAL A 468 -3.16 23.35 -4.70
CA VAL A 468 -1.83 22.98 -5.18
C VAL A 468 -1.70 23.34 -6.64
N LYS A 469 -0.76 24.23 -6.95
CA LYS A 469 -0.49 24.69 -8.31
C LYS A 469 0.96 24.44 -8.66
N TRP A 470 1.21 24.06 -9.90
CA TRP A 470 2.57 23.93 -10.40
C TRP A 470 2.71 24.47 -11.81
N LEU A 471 3.92 24.85 -12.12
CA LEU A 471 4.34 25.28 -13.45
C LEU A 471 5.78 24.85 -13.68
N VAL A 472 6.14 24.69 -14.93
CA VAL A 472 7.52 24.42 -15.35
C VAL A 472 8.00 25.59 -16.19
N SER A 473 9.15 26.17 -15.82
CA SER A 473 9.73 27.33 -16.49
C SER A 473 11.25 27.33 -16.36
N GLY A 474 11.90 28.13 -17.18
CA GLY A 474 13.36 28.32 -17.14
C GLY A 474 14.17 27.36 -18.00
N ASP A 475 15.45 27.69 -18.13
CA ASP A 475 16.49 26.84 -18.73
C ASP A 475 17.71 26.93 -17.78
N PRO A 476 18.02 25.88 -17.02
CA PRO A 476 17.36 24.56 -17.03
C PRO A 476 15.91 24.56 -16.53
N ARG A 477 15.11 23.61 -17.04
CA ARG A 477 13.69 23.49 -16.68
C ARG A 477 13.54 23.28 -15.17
N THR A 478 12.77 24.14 -14.55
CA THR A 478 12.51 24.11 -13.11
C THR A 478 11.01 23.94 -12.87
N LEU A 479 10.64 22.91 -12.14
CA LEU A 479 9.30 22.72 -11.62
C LEU A 479 9.14 23.61 -10.39
N LYS A 480 8.19 24.53 -10.45
CA LYS A 480 7.74 25.34 -9.31
C LYS A 480 6.38 24.85 -8.85
N LEU A 481 6.33 24.20 -7.70
CA LEU A 481 5.11 23.75 -7.07
C LEU A 481 4.76 24.68 -5.91
N THR A 482 3.51 25.10 -5.86
CA THR A 482 2.98 25.99 -4.83
C THR A 482 1.85 25.28 -4.10
N TRP A 483 2.06 25.00 -2.82
CA TRP A 483 1.09 24.48 -1.88
C TRP A 483 0.51 25.64 -1.08
N SER A 484 -0.80 25.79 -1.04
CA SER A 484 -1.48 26.91 -0.37
C SER A 484 -2.60 26.39 0.53
N GLU A 485 -2.52 26.64 1.82
CA GLU A 485 -3.56 26.35 2.79
C GLU A 485 -4.25 27.67 3.17
N ARG A 486 -5.57 27.78 2.93
CA ARG A 486 -6.34 29.00 3.22
C ARG A 486 -7.12 28.85 4.52
N GLY A 487 -7.18 29.90 5.33
CA GLY A 487 -8.27 30.03 6.30
C GLY A 487 -7.94 30.16 7.78
N THR A 488 -6.70 30.27 8.22
CA THR A 488 -6.35 30.64 9.61
C THR A 488 -5.00 31.34 9.66
N LYS A 489 -4.85 32.26 10.61
CA LYS A 489 -3.55 32.86 10.94
C LYS A 489 -2.65 31.74 11.44
N VAL A 490 -1.67 31.34 10.62
CA VAL A 490 -0.67 30.33 10.98
C VAL A 490 0.54 31.07 11.49
N ALA A 491 0.82 30.97 12.79
CA ALA A 491 2.05 31.48 13.35
C ALA A 491 3.24 30.63 12.92
N LYS A 492 4.37 31.28 12.67
CA LYS A 492 5.63 30.55 12.42
C LYS A 492 5.95 29.71 13.66
N PRO A 493 6.15 28.40 13.53
CA PRO A 493 6.43 27.54 14.67
C PRO A 493 7.76 27.92 15.34
N ASN A 494 7.77 27.97 16.66
CA ASN A 494 8.97 28.30 17.46
C ASN A 494 10.08 27.23 17.36
N LYS A 495 9.74 26.00 16.98
CA LYS A 495 10.69 24.91 16.73
C LYS A 495 10.36 24.25 15.38
N VAL A 496 11.38 24.08 14.56
CA VAL A 496 11.26 23.34 13.31
C VAL A 496 10.98 21.87 13.64
N GLY A 497 9.77 21.43 13.31
CA GLY A 497 9.36 20.06 13.49
C GLY A 497 10.11 19.10 12.57
N PHE A 498 10.01 17.82 12.88
CA PHE A 498 10.70 16.76 12.11
C PHE A 498 10.25 16.73 10.64
N GLY A 499 8.92 16.78 10.35
CA GLY A 499 8.40 16.80 8.98
C GLY A 499 9.00 17.92 8.14
N THR A 500 9.17 19.10 8.74
CA THR A 500 9.82 20.24 8.06
C THR A 500 11.27 19.95 7.68
N LYS A 501 12.04 19.31 8.57
CA LYS A 501 13.43 18.91 8.29
C LYS A 501 13.51 17.82 7.21
N LEU A 502 12.57 16.88 7.21
CA LEU A 502 12.49 15.83 6.22
C LEU A 502 12.20 16.42 4.83
N ILE A 503 11.23 17.31 4.73
CA ILE A 503 10.91 18.06 3.51
C ILE A 503 12.14 18.81 2.99
N ASP A 504 12.87 19.51 3.89
CA ASP A 504 14.07 20.26 3.53
C ASP A 504 15.18 19.32 3.03
N MET A 505 15.32 18.14 3.62
CA MET A 505 16.29 17.14 3.20
C MET A 505 15.93 16.57 1.81
N SER A 506 14.67 16.18 1.61
CA SER A 506 14.20 15.60 0.34
C SER A 506 14.30 16.62 -0.80
N ILE A 507 13.89 17.87 -0.56
CA ILE A 507 13.90 18.88 -1.63
C ILE A 507 15.28 19.49 -1.83
N CYS A 508 15.95 19.95 -0.76
CA CYS A 508 17.18 20.71 -0.93
C CYS A 508 18.42 19.83 -1.09
N ARG A 509 18.50 18.68 -0.37
CA ARG A 509 19.69 17.83 -0.43
C ARG A 509 19.61 16.74 -1.48
N GLU A 510 18.45 16.07 -1.61
CA GLU A 510 18.30 14.98 -2.58
C GLU A 510 18.06 15.50 -4.00
N LEU A 511 17.18 16.50 -4.15
CA LEU A 511 16.81 17.04 -5.47
C LEU A 511 17.55 18.32 -5.85
N GLY A 512 18.39 18.88 -4.97
CA GLY A 512 19.06 20.15 -5.22
C GLY A 512 18.12 21.35 -5.41
N GLY A 513 16.89 21.23 -4.91
CA GLY A 513 15.85 22.25 -5.05
C GLY A 513 15.84 23.28 -3.92
N GLU A 514 14.90 24.19 -4.02
CA GLU A 514 14.66 25.25 -3.02
C GLU A 514 13.25 25.10 -2.45
N ILE A 515 13.10 25.45 -1.17
CA ILE A 515 11.80 25.50 -0.52
C ILE A 515 11.65 26.79 0.29
N GLU A 516 10.56 27.49 0.07
CA GLU A 516 10.19 28.71 0.77
C GLU A 516 8.85 28.52 1.49
N ARG A 517 8.75 28.99 2.73
CA ARG A 517 7.53 28.90 3.55
C ARG A 517 7.11 30.27 4.02
N HIS A 518 5.89 30.66 3.68
CA HIS A 518 5.28 31.91 4.12
C HIS A 518 4.10 31.62 5.06
N TYR A 519 4.23 32.09 6.30
CA TYR A 519 3.21 31.98 7.33
C TYR A 519 2.52 33.37 7.48
N GLY A 520 1.21 33.42 7.42
CA GLY A 520 0.50 34.66 7.42
C GLY A 520 -0.96 34.61 7.86
N ASN A 521 -1.63 35.78 7.82
CA ASN A 521 -3.04 35.91 8.20
C ASN A 521 -4.00 35.13 7.26
N GLY A 522 -3.54 34.73 6.08
CA GLY A 522 -4.33 33.98 5.08
C GLY A 522 -4.07 32.46 5.09
N GLY A 523 -3.11 31.98 5.89
CA GLY A 523 -2.74 30.57 5.93
C GLY A 523 -1.25 30.30 5.73
N LEU A 524 -0.92 29.08 5.35
CA LEU A 524 0.43 28.64 4.99
C LEU A 524 0.56 28.56 3.46
N LYS A 525 1.64 29.14 2.93
CA LYS A 525 2.05 28.95 1.54
C LYS A 525 3.45 28.39 1.49
N VAL A 526 3.61 27.23 0.82
CA VAL A 526 4.91 26.60 0.59
C VAL A 526 5.19 26.60 -0.91
N THR A 527 6.35 27.09 -1.28
CA THR A 527 6.82 27.10 -2.67
C THR A 527 8.04 26.21 -2.77
N ILE A 528 7.99 25.20 -3.62
CA ILE A 528 9.05 24.25 -3.89
C ILE A 528 9.52 24.47 -5.32
N LYS A 529 10.83 24.58 -5.51
CA LYS A 529 11.45 24.68 -6.83
C LYS A 529 12.46 23.53 -6.97
N ILE A 530 12.30 22.72 -7.98
CA ILE A 530 13.21 21.60 -8.25
C ILE A 530 13.59 21.58 -9.75
N PRO A 531 14.85 21.29 -10.07
CA PRO A 531 15.24 21.07 -11.46
C PRO A 531 14.56 19.79 -11.97
N VAL A 532 13.99 19.86 -13.19
CA VAL A 532 13.41 18.70 -13.87
C VAL A 532 14.06 18.58 -15.24
N ASP A 533 14.73 17.44 -15.48
CA ASP A 533 15.46 17.23 -16.71
C ASP A 533 14.55 17.16 -17.94
N SER A 534 14.98 17.81 -19.00
CA SER A 534 14.34 17.78 -20.32
C SER A 534 14.83 16.59 -21.16
N HIS A 535 14.37 15.38 -20.87
CA HIS A 535 14.69 14.22 -21.72
C HIS A 535 13.80 14.06 -22.98
N GLU A 536 13.08 15.12 -23.39
CA GLU A 536 12.29 15.06 -24.64
C GLU A 536 13.08 15.34 -25.92
N ALA A 537 14.35 15.76 -25.85
CA ALA A 537 15.12 16.17 -27.02
C ALA A 537 15.91 15.04 -27.73
N ALA A 538 16.01 13.84 -27.13
CA ALA A 538 16.87 12.78 -27.70
C ALA A 538 16.19 11.83 -28.70
N HIS A 539 14.86 11.84 -28.86
CA HIS A 539 14.16 10.94 -29.79
C HIS A 539 13.64 11.56 -31.08
N ARG A 540 14.07 12.78 -31.43
CA ARG A 540 13.77 13.40 -32.76
C ARG A 540 14.93 13.44 -33.73
N LYS A 541 16.06 12.78 -33.43
CA LYS A 541 17.20 12.65 -34.39
C LYS A 541 17.77 11.23 -34.30
N SER A 542 17.08 10.26 -34.86
CA SER A 542 17.65 9.07 -35.50
C SER A 542 16.59 8.43 -36.38
#